data_030f03c65be04a191d2670a77a0a3604
#
_entry.id   030f03c65be04a191d2670a77a0a3604
#
_cell.length_a   1.000
_cell.length_b   1.000
_cell.length_c   1.000
_cell.angle_alpha   90.00
_cell.angle_beta   90.00
_cell.angle_gamma   90.00
#
_symmetry.space_group_name_H-M   'P 1'
#
loop_
_entity.id
_entity.type
_entity.pdbx_description
1 polymer ?
#
loop_
_entity_poly.entity_id
_entity_poly.type
_entity_poly.pdbx_seq_one_letter_code
_entity_poly.pdbx_strand_id
1 'polypeptide(L)'
;MQEIVFNALVHGVYVVTTRLEELVNGMTAAWVSQVSLQPLLVMVSIALPRYSHHLIKESGIFAINVLDNTQADLGKRFGYKSGRQVDKFAGLPWTTAATGAPILPQAYAYLDLKLKDTYLAGDHNLFLGEVVDAKILHPQNQPLVFKKSDFF
;
A
#
# COMPACT_ATOMS: atom_id res chain seq x y z
N MET A 1 20.27 7.49 14.41
CA MET A 1 19.57 8.60 13.70
C MET A 1 18.34 8.11 12.95
N GLN A 2 18.46 7.10 12.10
CA GLN A 2 17.35 6.56 11.31
C GLN A 2 16.14 6.20 12.18
N GLU A 3 16.38 5.50 13.29
CA GLU A 3 15.30 5.06 14.19
C GLU A 3 14.57 6.24 14.84
N ILE A 4 15.31 7.29 15.20
CA ILE A 4 14.69 8.49 15.79
C ILE A 4 13.78 9.17 14.78
N VAL A 5 14.26 9.35 13.54
CA VAL A 5 13.47 10.00 12.49
C VAL A 5 12.20 9.20 12.20
N PHE A 6 12.33 7.88 12.06
CA PHE A 6 11.20 7.01 11.78
C PHE A 6 10.15 7.06 12.90
N ASN A 7 10.59 7.02 14.16
CA ASN A 7 9.68 7.03 15.30
C ASN A 7 9.07 8.40 15.59
N ALA A 8 9.74 9.49 15.21
CA ALA A 8 9.23 10.85 15.42
C ALA A 8 8.12 11.21 14.43
N LEU A 9 8.14 10.61 13.24
CA LEU A 9 7.11 10.84 12.23
C LEU A 9 5.98 9.83 12.42
N VAL A 10 4.74 10.33 12.46
CA VAL A 10 3.57 9.47 12.59
C VAL A 10 3.26 8.85 11.22
N HIS A 11 3.12 7.52 11.18
CA HIS A 11 2.80 6.79 9.97
C HIS A 11 1.53 5.96 10.17
N GLY A 12 0.76 5.81 9.10
CA GLY A 12 -0.25 4.77 9.02
C GLY A 12 0.37 3.43 8.63
N VAL A 13 -0.47 2.42 8.48
CA VAL A 13 -0.08 1.12 7.96
C VAL A 13 -1.02 0.77 6.81
N TYR A 14 -0.43 0.46 5.67
CA TYR A 14 -1.15 0.26 4.41
C TYR A 14 -0.69 -1.02 3.75
N VAL A 15 -1.59 -1.67 3.02
CA VAL A 15 -1.20 -2.71 2.08
C VAL A 15 -1.34 -2.14 0.67
N VAL A 16 -0.22 -1.97 -0.01
CA VAL A 16 -0.17 -1.52 -1.39
C VAL A 16 -0.28 -2.74 -2.29
N THR A 17 -1.29 -2.77 -3.13
CA THR A 17 -1.60 -3.91 -4.00
C THR A 17 -1.45 -3.52 -5.46
N THR A 18 -1.13 -4.50 -6.29
CA THR A 18 -1.06 -4.32 -7.73
C THR A 18 -1.40 -5.60 -8.45
N ARG A 19 -1.64 -5.48 -9.73
CA ARG A 19 -1.94 -6.61 -10.60
C ARG A 19 -1.30 -6.41 -11.96
N LEU A 20 -0.56 -7.43 -12.40
CA LEU A 20 -0.02 -7.52 -13.76
C LEU A 20 -0.59 -8.77 -14.40
N GLU A 21 -1.55 -8.61 -15.32
CA GLU A 21 -2.32 -9.71 -15.91
C GLU A 21 -2.99 -10.55 -14.81
N GLU A 22 -2.64 -11.82 -14.68
CA GLU A 22 -3.20 -12.71 -13.65
C GLU A 22 -2.44 -12.67 -12.32
N LEU A 23 -1.27 -12.03 -12.30
CA LEU A 23 -0.42 -11.98 -11.12
C LEU A 23 -0.84 -10.83 -10.22
N VAL A 24 -1.20 -11.14 -8.98
CA VAL A 24 -1.50 -10.15 -7.94
C VAL A 24 -0.41 -10.16 -6.88
N ASN A 25 -0.11 -9.00 -6.33
CA ASN A 25 0.81 -8.88 -5.21
C ASN A 25 0.40 -7.73 -4.29
N GLY A 26 0.86 -7.80 -3.06
CA GLY A 26 0.69 -6.75 -2.07
C GLY A 26 1.88 -6.67 -1.15
N MET A 27 2.15 -5.47 -0.65
CA MET A 27 3.21 -5.25 0.33
C MET A 27 2.74 -4.24 1.36
N THR A 28 3.16 -4.42 2.60
CA THR A 28 2.89 -3.46 3.66
C THR A 28 3.83 -2.27 3.52
N ALA A 29 3.27 -1.07 3.63
CA ALA A 29 4.00 0.18 3.53
C ALA A 29 3.50 1.15 4.60
N ALA A 30 4.39 2.04 5.04
CA ALA A 30 4.08 3.10 5.99
C ALA A 30 4.30 4.49 5.38
N TRP A 31 5.08 4.60 4.32
CA TRP A 31 5.43 5.89 3.72
C TRP A 31 4.48 6.23 2.59
N VAL A 32 3.31 6.74 2.97
CA VAL A 32 2.20 7.10 2.09
C VAL A 32 1.74 8.50 2.47
N SER A 33 1.52 9.36 1.48
CA SER A 33 1.01 10.70 1.72
C SER A 33 0.25 11.24 0.51
N GLN A 34 -0.79 12.00 0.79
CA GLN A 34 -1.36 12.88 -0.23
C GLN A 34 -0.37 13.99 -0.56
N VAL A 35 -0.18 14.27 -1.85
CA VAL A 35 0.79 15.27 -2.31
C VAL A 35 0.19 16.32 -3.25
N SER A 36 -1.05 16.14 -3.72
CA SER A 36 -1.74 17.11 -4.59
C SER A 36 -3.24 16.98 -4.41
N LEU A 37 -3.95 18.10 -4.55
CA LEU A 37 -5.41 18.13 -4.54
C LEU A 37 -6.00 18.10 -5.94
N GLN A 38 -5.36 18.77 -6.89
CA GLN A 38 -5.88 18.91 -8.25
C GLN A 38 -4.71 18.90 -9.24
N PRO A 39 -4.44 17.73 -9.87
CA PRO A 39 -5.14 16.46 -9.69
C PRO A 39 -4.94 15.85 -8.30
N LEU A 40 -5.82 14.95 -7.91
CA LEU A 40 -5.73 14.28 -6.63
C LEU A 40 -4.66 13.19 -6.72
N LEU A 41 -3.51 13.45 -6.12
CA LEU A 41 -2.36 12.55 -6.16
C LEU A 41 -1.99 12.07 -4.77
N VAL A 42 -1.67 10.78 -4.70
CA VAL A 42 -1.13 10.14 -3.50
C VAL A 42 0.18 9.46 -3.87
N MET A 43 1.17 9.60 -2.99
CA MET A 43 2.51 9.05 -3.13
C MET A 43 2.68 7.86 -2.21
N VAL A 44 3.36 6.83 -2.70
CA VAL A 44 3.93 5.76 -1.88
C VAL A 44 5.40 5.61 -2.20
N SER A 45 6.23 5.51 -1.17
CA SER A 45 7.68 5.31 -1.30
C SER A 45 7.99 3.83 -1.14
N ILE A 46 8.57 3.23 -2.17
CA ILE A 46 8.84 1.78 -2.23
C ILE A 46 10.32 1.54 -2.51
N ALA A 47 10.93 0.68 -1.71
CA ALA A 47 12.33 0.31 -1.89
C ALA A 47 12.56 -0.39 -3.24
N LEU A 48 13.68 -0.08 -3.88
CA LEU A 48 14.01 -0.55 -5.23
C LEU A 48 13.95 -2.07 -5.41
N PRO A 49 14.41 -2.92 -4.46
CA PRO A 49 14.38 -4.38 -4.66
C PRO A 49 13.04 -5.03 -4.37
N ARG A 50 12.01 -4.28 -3.94
CA ARG A 50 10.70 -4.87 -3.66
C ARG A 50 10.03 -5.38 -4.94
N TYR A 51 9.39 -6.54 -4.83
CA TYR A 51 8.66 -7.14 -5.95
C TYR A 51 7.53 -6.22 -6.47
N SER A 52 6.81 -5.57 -5.56
CA SER A 52 5.75 -4.62 -5.94
C SER A 52 6.29 -3.43 -6.72
N HIS A 53 7.54 -3.00 -6.47
CA HIS A 53 8.18 -1.93 -7.24
C HIS A 53 8.18 -2.26 -8.74
N HIS A 54 8.66 -3.46 -9.08
CA HIS A 54 8.70 -3.93 -10.47
C HIS A 54 7.30 -4.05 -11.06
N LEU A 55 6.37 -4.67 -10.33
CA LEU A 55 5.02 -4.94 -10.83
C LEU A 55 4.23 -3.65 -11.06
N ILE A 56 4.34 -2.65 -10.19
CA ILE A 56 3.66 -1.37 -10.36
C ILE A 56 4.21 -0.63 -11.57
N LYS A 57 5.53 -0.63 -11.78
CA LYS A 57 6.13 -0.01 -12.97
C LYS A 57 5.61 -0.63 -14.26
N GLU A 58 5.47 -1.94 -14.29
CA GLU A 58 5.00 -2.66 -15.48
C GLU A 58 3.49 -2.50 -15.69
N SER A 59 2.69 -2.58 -14.64
CA SER A 59 1.23 -2.55 -14.76
C SER A 59 0.66 -1.13 -14.85
N GLY A 60 1.30 -0.16 -14.22
CA GLY A 60 0.82 1.22 -14.14
C GLY A 60 -0.39 1.42 -13.25
N ILE A 61 -0.73 0.44 -12.41
CA ILE A 61 -1.86 0.52 -11.48
C ILE A 61 -1.47 0.05 -10.10
N PHE A 62 -2.08 0.62 -9.08
CA PHE A 62 -1.95 0.13 -7.72
C PHE A 62 -3.11 0.62 -6.86
N ALA A 63 -3.36 -0.08 -5.76
CA ALA A 63 -4.32 0.36 -4.76
C ALA A 63 -3.63 0.47 -3.40
N ILE A 64 -4.12 1.36 -2.59
CA ILE A 64 -3.67 1.54 -1.20
C ILE A 64 -4.83 1.11 -0.31
N ASN A 65 -4.64 0.00 0.40
CA ASN A 65 -5.61 -0.49 1.36
C ASN A 65 -5.19 0.00 2.73
N VAL A 66 -6.01 0.84 3.33
CA VAL A 66 -5.75 1.43 4.66
C VAL A 66 -6.20 0.43 5.70
N LEU A 67 -5.27 -0.10 6.51
CA LEU A 67 -5.62 -1.07 7.55
C LEU A 67 -6.29 -0.37 8.73
N ASP A 68 -7.20 -1.08 9.38
CA ASP A 68 -7.80 -0.58 10.62
C ASP A 68 -6.97 -0.98 11.85
N ASN A 69 -7.32 -0.38 12.98
CA ASN A 69 -6.56 -0.53 14.23
C ASN A 69 -6.53 -1.96 14.81
N THR A 70 -7.28 -2.91 14.24
CA THR A 70 -7.27 -4.32 14.65
C THR A 70 -6.49 -5.21 13.70
N GLN A 71 -5.87 -4.66 12.66
CA GLN A 71 -5.33 -5.43 11.54
C GLN A 71 -3.79 -5.45 11.47
N ALA A 72 -3.11 -5.34 12.61
CA ALA A 72 -1.65 -5.47 12.63
C ALA A 72 -1.18 -6.81 12.03
N ASP A 73 -1.92 -7.90 12.27
CA ASP A 73 -1.58 -9.23 11.71
C ASP A 73 -1.67 -9.26 10.19
N LEU A 74 -2.63 -8.54 9.60
CA LEU A 74 -2.73 -8.41 8.16
C LEU A 74 -1.53 -7.65 7.59
N GLY A 75 -1.09 -6.61 8.30
CA GLY A 75 0.13 -5.87 7.95
C GLY A 75 1.37 -6.76 7.98
N LYS A 76 1.50 -7.63 8.97
CA LYS A 76 2.60 -8.60 9.04
C LYS A 76 2.56 -9.58 7.88
N ARG A 77 1.38 -10.08 7.55
CA ARG A 77 1.20 -11.03 6.44
C ARG A 77 1.75 -10.49 5.13
N PHE A 78 1.50 -9.23 4.83
CA PHE A 78 1.97 -8.61 3.59
C PHE A 78 3.37 -8.00 3.70
N GLY A 79 3.93 -7.88 4.88
CA GLY A 79 5.20 -7.20 5.12
C GLY A 79 6.42 -8.08 5.30
N TYR A 80 6.26 -9.31 5.78
CA TYR A 80 7.40 -10.12 6.23
C TYR A 80 8.00 -11.02 5.15
N LYS A 81 7.26 -11.30 4.06
CA LYS A 81 7.74 -12.18 2.99
C LYS A 81 7.51 -11.52 1.62
N SER A 82 8.30 -11.94 0.64
CA SER A 82 8.14 -11.49 -0.73
C SER A 82 7.07 -12.32 -1.45
N GLY A 83 6.29 -11.66 -2.31
CA GLY A 83 5.37 -12.33 -3.22
C GLY A 83 6.07 -13.22 -4.25
N ARG A 84 7.39 -13.08 -4.41
CA ARG A 84 8.20 -14.01 -5.21
C ARG A 84 8.29 -15.39 -4.57
N GLN A 85 8.12 -15.49 -3.26
CA GLN A 85 8.31 -16.71 -2.48
C GLN A 85 6.99 -17.34 -2.06
N VAL A 86 5.97 -16.53 -1.77
CA VAL A 86 4.68 -16.99 -1.25
C VAL A 86 3.54 -16.23 -1.90
N ASP A 87 2.38 -16.88 -2.01
CA ASP A 87 1.13 -16.22 -2.36
C ASP A 87 0.52 -15.61 -1.10
N LYS A 88 0.68 -14.30 -0.94
CA LYS A 88 0.17 -13.58 0.22
C LYS A 88 -1.35 -13.47 0.26
N PHE A 89 -2.02 -13.72 -0.85
CA PHE A 89 -3.49 -13.69 -0.97
C PHE A 89 -4.14 -15.05 -0.74
N ALA A 90 -3.37 -16.10 -0.53
CA ALA A 90 -3.90 -17.45 -0.35
C ALA A 90 -4.94 -17.49 0.77
N GLY A 91 -6.17 -17.91 0.44
CA GLY A 91 -7.27 -17.99 1.40
C GLY A 91 -7.83 -16.63 1.84
N LEU A 92 -7.37 -15.53 1.24
CA LEU A 92 -7.79 -14.18 1.60
C LEU A 92 -8.71 -13.63 0.50
N PRO A 93 -9.95 -13.23 0.83
CA PRO A 93 -10.83 -12.63 -0.18
C PRO A 93 -10.33 -11.26 -0.61
N TRP A 94 -10.45 -10.97 -1.90
CA TRP A 94 -10.20 -9.64 -2.44
C TRP A 94 -11.14 -9.37 -3.61
N THR A 95 -11.35 -8.10 -3.90
CA THR A 95 -12.19 -7.63 -5.00
C THR A 95 -11.43 -6.59 -5.80
N THR A 96 -12.08 -5.92 -6.72
CA THR A 96 -11.49 -4.86 -7.52
C THR A 96 -12.41 -3.65 -7.56
N ALA A 97 -11.86 -2.49 -7.87
CA ALA A 97 -12.60 -1.26 -8.14
C ALA A 97 -12.37 -0.86 -9.61
N ALA A 98 -11.78 0.31 -9.87
CA ALA A 98 -11.66 0.82 -11.24
C ALA A 98 -10.48 0.24 -12.02
N THR A 99 -9.33 0.00 -11.37
CA THR A 99 -8.09 -0.36 -12.09
C THR A 99 -7.86 -1.87 -12.24
N GLY A 100 -8.47 -2.67 -11.41
CA GLY A 100 -8.19 -4.11 -11.33
C GLY A 100 -7.16 -4.49 -10.26
N ALA A 101 -6.51 -3.53 -9.60
CA ALA A 101 -5.66 -3.81 -8.46
C ALA A 101 -6.51 -4.38 -7.30
N PRO A 102 -5.99 -5.37 -6.54
CA PRO A 102 -6.76 -5.98 -5.46
C PRO A 102 -7.16 -4.99 -4.37
N ILE A 103 -8.43 -5.05 -3.99
CA ILE A 103 -9.01 -4.34 -2.85
C ILE A 103 -9.31 -5.37 -1.77
N LEU A 104 -8.85 -5.11 -0.55
CA LEU A 104 -9.16 -5.94 0.62
C LEU A 104 -10.44 -5.46 1.27
N PRO A 105 -11.54 -6.24 1.19
CA PRO A 105 -12.85 -5.75 1.69
C PRO A 105 -12.87 -5.52 3.19
N GLN A 106 -11.98 -6.17 3.95
CA GLN A 106 -11.88 -5.99 5.39
C GLN A 106 -11.07 -4.77 5.81
N ALA A 107 -10.38 -4.10 4.89
CA ALA A 107 -9.62 -2.88 5.20
C ALA A 107 -10.56 -1.74 5.63
N TYR A 108 -10.01 -0.77 6.36
CA TYR A 108 -10.74 0.42 6.75
C TYR A 108 -11.23 1.21 5.53
N ALA A 109 -10.34 1.38 4.55
CA ALA A 109 -10.61 2.18 3.35
C ALA A 109 -9.70 1.71 2.22
N TYR A 110 -10.02 2.12 1.00
CA TYR A 110 -9.11 1.94 -0.12
C TYR A 110 -9.03 3.20 -0.98
N LEU A 111 -7.89 3.34 -1.64
CA LEU A 111 -7.67 4.26 -2.74
C LEU A 111 -7.21 3.43 -3.93
N ASP A 112 -7.83 3.64 -5.08
CA ASP A 112 -7.48 2.95 -6.33
C ASP A 112 -6.86 3.96 -7.28
N LEU A 113 -5.65 3.67 -7.80
CA LEU A 113 -4.81 4.69 -8.42
C LEU A 113 -4.24 4.22 -9.76
N LYS A 114 -4.11 5.16 -10.67
CA LYS A 114 -3.30 5.01 -11.88
C LYS A 114 -1.97 5.70 -11.69
N LEU A 115 -0.90 4.99 -11.99
CA LEU A 115 0.46 5.54 -11.88
C LEU A 115 0.62 6.72 -12.84
N LYS A 116 1.05 7.86 -12.32
CA LYS A 116 1.32 9.07 -13.11
C LYS A 116 2.80 9.30 -13.33
N ASP A 117 3.61 9.10 -12.29
CA ASP A 117 5.04 9.36 -12.37
C ASP A 117 5.79 8.61 -11.28
N THR A 118 7.10 8.48 -11.46
CA THR A 118 8.00 7.91 -10.46
C THR A 118 9.22 8.79 -10.33
N TYR A 119 9.68 8.98 -9.10
CA TYR A 119 10.87 9.78 -8.81
C TYR A 119 11.81 8.98 -7.92
N LEU A 120 13.08 8.94 -8.29
CA LEU A 120 14.10 8.30 -7.46
C LEU A 120 14.38 9.16 -6.22
N ALA A 121 14.32 8.55 -5.04
CA ALA A 121 14.59 9.19 -3.76
C ALA A 121 15.49 8.26 -2.94
N GLY A 122 16.82 8.40 -3.10
CA GLY A 122 17.78 7.53 -2.42
C GLY A 122 17.65 6.08 -2.85
N ASP A 123 17.35 5.18 -1.90
CA ASP A 123 17.17 3.75 -2.14
C ASP A 123 15.70 3.35 -2.35
N HIS A 124 14.83 4.34 -2.55
CA HIS A 124 13.41 4.17 -2.82
C HIS A 124 13.02 4.91 -4.08
N ASN A 125 11.90 4.50 -4.69
CA ASN A 125 11.17 5.32 -5.68
C ASN A 125 9.87 5.82 -5.05
N LEU A 126 9.55 7.08 -5.36
CA LEU A 126 8.25 7.65 -5.05
C LEU A 126 7.32 7.38 -6.23
N PHE A 127 6.30 6.57 -6.00
CA PHE A 127 5.26 6.31 -6.99
C PHE A 127 4.11 7.27 -6.76
N LEU A 128 3.85 8.14 -7.72
CA LEU A 128 2.73 9.07 -7.67
C LEU A 128 1.57 8.51 -8.46
N GLY A 129 0.47 8.28 -7.78
CA GLY A 129 -0.76 7.80 -8.42
C GLY A 129 -1.88 8.82 -8.35
N GLU A 130 -2.64 8.93 -9.44
CA GLU A 130 -3.89 9.67 -9.45
C GLU A 130 -5.01 8.79 -8.91
N VAL A 131 -5.71 9.28 -7.91
CA VAL A 131 -6.83 8.56 -7.32
C VAL A 131 -7.99 8.57 -8.31
N VAL A 132 -8.39 7.37 -8.77
CA VAL A 132 -9.51 7.21 -9.70
C VAL A 132 -10.76 6.67 -9.02
N ASP A 133 -10.61 6.08 -7.84
CA ASP A 133 -11.72 5.65 -6.98
C ASP A 133 -11.22 5.55 -5.54
N ALA A 134 -12.09 5.83 -4.58
CA ALA A 134 -11.76 5.73 -3.17
C ALA A 134 -13.03 5.55 -2.34
N LYS A 135 -12.92 4.79 -1.25
CA LYS A 135 -14.06 4.56 -0.36
C LYS A 135 -13.60 4.21 1.04
N ILE A 136 -14.29 4.76 2.04
CA ILE A 136 -14.19 4.28 3.41
C ILE A 136 -15.17 3.11 3.56
N LEU A 137 -14.62 1.91 3.80
CA LEU A 137 -15.41 0.68 3.84
C LEU A 137 -16.06 0.43 5.20
N HIS A 138 -15.37 0.83 6.28
CA HIS A 138 -15.80 0.60 7.65
C HIS A 138 -15.69 1.89 8.46
N PRO A 139 -16.59 2.88 8.25
CA PRO A 139 -16.44 4.22 8.83
C PRO A 139 -16.51 4.26 10.37
N GLN A 140 -17.04 3.21 10.99
CA GLN A 140 -17.05 3.08 12.46
C GLN A 140 -15.69 2.69 13.04
N ASN A 141 -14.75 2.23 12.21
CA ASN A 141 -13.41 1.85 12.63
C ASN A 141 -12.45 3.05 12.49
N GLN A 142 -11.20 2.85 12.84
CA GLN A 142 -10.15 3.86 12.75
C GLN A 142 -8.94 3.31 12.01
N PRO A 143 -8.20 4.14 11.25
CA PRO A 143 -6.99 3.69 10.59
C PRO A 143 -5.92 3.28 11.59
N LEU A 144 -5.15 2.27 11.24
CA LEU A 144 -4.04 1.76 12.04
C LEU A 144 -2.87 2.74 12.00
N VAL A 145 -2.44 3.18 13.18
CA VAL A 145 -1.21 3.96 13.34
C VAL A 145 -0.05 2.99 13.57
N PHE A 146 1.04 3.17 12.85
CA PHE A 146 2.22 2.32 13.01
C PHE A 146 2.79 2.45 14.42
N LYS A 147 2.99 1.30 15.08
CA LYS A 147 3.72 1.18 16.35
C LYS A 147 4.73 0.06 16.19
N LYS A 148 5.98 0.34 16.51
CA LYS A 148 7.06 -0.65 16.40
C LYS A 148 6.72 -1.93 17.15
N SER A 149 6.10 -1.84 18.32
CA SER A 149 5.73 -2.99 19.14
C SER A 149 4.69 -3.91 18.49
N ASP A 150 3.92 -3.43 17.51
CA ASP A 150 2.95 -4.25 16.79
C ASP A 150 3.61 -5.15 15.74
N PHE A 151 4.83 -4.81 15.30
CA PHE A 151 5.49 -5.47 14.16
C PHE A 151 6.85 -6.08 14.50
N PHE A 152 7.48 -5.68 15.59
CA PHE A 152 8.82 -6.15 15.97
C PHE A 152 8.92 -6.62 17.41
#